data_ccfcb13ceba6a87ab22a33ec8451f67c
#
_entry.id   ccfcb13ceba6a87ab22a33ec8451f67c
#
_cell.length_a   1.000
_cell.length_b   1.000
_cell.length_c   1.000
_cell.angle_alpha   90.00
_cell.angle_beta   90.00
_cell.angle_gamma   90.00
#
_symmetry.space_group_name_H-M   'P 1'
#
loop_
_entity.id
_entity.type
_entity.pdbx_description
1 polymer ?
#
loop_
_entity_poly.entity_id
_entity_poly.type
_entity_poly.pdbx_seq_one_letter_code
_entity_poly.pdbx_strand_id
1 'polypeptide(L)'
;MISFIVIGRNEGQYLDSCFKSIRKAIYENNLIDSEIIYVDSNSTDNSIDIAIKNEIDKIYRLTEIWNAAIGRNIGAINARGDDLFFIDGDMELVSNFIPLVIDDNGNLKYDLVSGNLFQIFYNKHGRIQEEKLEFRERQNSYKKPITGGSFFIKKEIYKNIGGMDNRFWCSEDPELGLRLAKKGVLLQYLPATFIKHHTDVLKNPKVTDLKKGGWLYGNILMYKLNLFNKFTYKRMLFSDSSLIVLIFCIICFFWGLKWIMILYPITLLIRIKFKISKSGFQKYIYLLCRDILVAIMFIPFYKKPIPTANIKYQIIK
;
A
#
# COMPACT_ATOMS: atom_id res chain seq x y z
N MET A 1 11.06 -21.97 -2.63
CA MET A 1 11.90 -20.95 -1.94
C MET A 1 11.11 -19.65 -1.75
N ILE A 2 11.21 -19.03 -0.56
CA ILE A 2 10.54 -17.74 -0.27
C ILE A 2 11.57 -16.61 -0.17
N SER A 3 11.34 -15.49 -0.85
CA SER A 3 12.12 -14.26 -0.68
C SER A 3 11.31 -13.23 0.11
N PHE A 4 11.78 -12.89 1.31
CA PHE A 4 11.24 -11.83 2.15
C PHE A 4 11.86 -10.50 1.73
N ILE A 5 11.06 -9.60 1.17
CA ILE A 5 11.50 -8.31 0.62
C ILE A 5 11.05 -7.22 1.57
N VAL A 6 11.99 -6.67 2.30
CA VAL A 6 11.78 -5.54 3.22
C VAL A 6 12.15 -4.26 2.49
N ILE A 7 11.25 -3.29 2.51
CA ILE A 7 11.53 -1.95 1.98
C ILE A 7 11.42 -0.92 3.10
N GLY A 8 12.22 0.13 3.05
CA GLY A 8 12.17 1.18 4.07
C GLY A 8 12.88 2.46 3.69
N ARG A 9 12.52 3.54 4.38
CA ARG A 9 13.24 4.80 4.33
C ARG A 9 13.20 5.48 5.68
N ASN A 10 14.37 5.59 6.33
CA ASN A 10 14.50 6.14 7.69
C ASN A 10 13.65 5.37 8.71
N GLU A 11 13.74 4.03 8.65
CA GLU A 11 13.01 3.12 9.53
C GLU A 11 13.92 2.50 10.61
N GLY A 12 15.09 3.08 10.86
CA GLY A 12 16.07 2.55 11.82
C GLY A 12 15.50 2.24 13.20
N GLN A 13 14.44 2.93 13.61
CA GLN A 13 13.78 2.68 14.90
C GLN A 13 13.08 1.29 14.95
N TYR A 14 12.52 0.82 13.83
CA TYR A 14 11.70 -0.40 13.77
C TYR A 14 12.33 -1.56 13.02
N LEU A 15 13.34 -1.27 12.19
CA LEU A 15 13.91 -2.20 11.23
C LEU A 15 14.52 -3.45 11.89
N ASP A 16 15.15 -3.31 13.07
CA ASP A 16 15.67 -4.43 13.84
C ASP A 16 14.57 -5.42 14.26
N SER A 17 13.44 -4.92 14.74
CA SER A 17 12.26 -5.72 15.09
C SER A 17 11.64 -6.39 13.87
N CYS A 18 11.59 -5.68 12.74
CA CYS A 18 11.14 -6.22 11.46
C CYS A 18 11.97 -7.45 11.07
N PHE A 19 13.28 -7.34 11.01
CA PHE A 19 14.17 -8.46 10.64
C PHE A 19 14.08 -9.62 11.62
N LYS A 20 14.07 -9.35 12.92
CA LYS A 20 13.92 -10.39 13.95
C LYS A 20 12.59 -11.12 13.83
N SER A 21 11.50 -10.42 13.52
CA SER A 21 10.19 -11.06 13.32
C SER A 21 10.18 -12.01 12.12
N ILE A 22 10.84 -11.65 11.02
CA ILE A 22 10.99 -12.51 9.83
C ILE A 22 11.85 -13.72 10.17
N ARG A 23 13.01 -13.54 10.81
CA ARG A 23 13.88 -14.67 11.22
C ARG A 23 13.17 -15.63 12.17
N LYS A 24 12.39 -15.09 13.11
CA LYS A 24 11.55 -15.89 13.99
C LYS A 24 10.53 -16.71 13.18
N ALA A 25 9.85 -16.11 12.22
CA ALA A 25 8.90 -16.81 11.36
C ALA A 25 9.57 -17.91 10.51
N ILE A 26 10.77 -17.64 9.98
CA ILE A 26 11.58 -18.63 9.26
C ILE A 26 11.93 -19.81 10.17
N TYR A 27 12.45 -19.55 11.37
CA TYR A 27 12.86 -20.57 12.32
C TYR A 27 11.69 -21.43 12.81
N GLU A 28 10.62 -20.78 13.30
CA GLU A 28 9.45 -21.47 13.89
C GLU A 28 8.66 -22.30 12.86
N ASN A 29 8.77 -21.99 11.57
CA ASN A 29 8.05 -22.69 10.50
C ASN A 29 8.99 -23.53 9.59
N ASN A 30 10.25 -23.72 9.99
CA ASN A 30 11.23 -24.51 9.24
C ASN A 30 11.39 -24.09 7.76
N LEU A 31 11.33 -22.80 7.47
CA LEU A 31 11.50 -22.27 6.12
C LEU A 31 12.99 -22.19 5.74
N ILE A 32 13.67 -23.34 5.68
CA ILE A 32 15.13 -23.43 5.49
C ILE A 32 15.55 -22.79 4.16
N ASP A 33 14.74 -22.97 3.11
CA ASP A 33 14.99 -22.37 1.79
C ASP A 33 14.30 -21.00 1.67
N SER A 34 14.92 -19.99 2.30
CA SER A 34 14.44 -18.60 2.28
C SER A 34 15.60 -17.61 2.25
N GLU A 35 15.32 -16.39 1.84
CA GLU A 35 16.26 -15.25 1.89
C GLU A 35 15.55 -13.98 2.35
N ILE A 36 16.30 -13.07 2.97
CA ILE A 36 15.82 -11.73 3.34
C ILE A 36 16.56 -10.71 2.49
N ILE A 37 15.81 -9.90 1.76
CA ILE A 37 16.33 -8.82 0.92
C ILE A 37 15.85 -7.50 1.51
N TYR A 38 16.77 -6.58 1.78
CA TYR A 38 16.44 -5.20 2.18
C TYR A 38 16.72 -4.24 1.04
N VAL A 39 15.73 -3.41 0.70
CA VAL A 39 15.88 -2.34 -0.28
C VAL A 39 15.66 -1.00 0.41
N ASP A 40 16.76 -0.30 0.63
CA ASP A 40 16.81 1.01 1.25
C ASP A 40 16.45 2.11 0.24
N SER A 41 15.45 2.91 0.57
CA SER A 41 14.98 4.04 -0.25
C SER A 41 15.75 5.32 0.02
N ASN A 42 17.10 5.26 0.00
CA ASN A 42 18.02 6.37 0.27
C ASN A 42 17.87 6.97 1.67
N SER A 43 17.93 6.13 2.69
CA SER A 43 17.89 6.54 4.09
C SER A 43 19.08 7.42 4.48
N THR A 44 18.85 8.30 5.45
CA THR A 44 19.84 9.21 6.04
C THR A 44 20.13 8.90 7.51
N ASP A 45 19.41 7.92 8.06
CA ASP A 45 19.61 7.39 9.41
C ASP A 45 20.48 6.11 9.39
N ASN A 46 20.48 5.35 10.48
CA ASN A 46 21.25 4.13 10.64
C ASN A 46 20.58 2.86 10.06
N SER A 47 19.58 3.00 9.16
CA SER A 47 18.82 1.85 8.61
C SER A 47 19.73 0.82 7.93
N ILE A 48 20.72 1.26 7.15
CA ILE A 48 21.67 0.36 6.47
C ILE A 48 22.57 -0.36 7.47
N ASP A 49 23.07 0.34 8.49
CA ASP A 49 23.92 -0.26 9.52
C ASP A 49 23.18 -1.36 10.30
N ILE A 50 21.88 -1.13 10.57
CA ILE A 50 21.00 -2.11 11.19
C ILE A 50 20.83 -3.35 10.29
N ALA A 51 20.64 -3.15 8.99
CA ALA A 51 20.51 -4.26 8.05
C ALA A 51 21.83 -5.10 7.98
N ILE A 52 22.98 -4.43 7.97
CA ILE A 52 24.29 -5.09 7.99
C ILE A 52 24.47 -5.88 9.30
N LYS A 53 24.16 -5.26 10.45
CA LYS A 53 24.25 -5.89 11.78
C LYS A 53 23.33 -7.12 11.91
N ASN A 54 22.16 -7.09 11.27
CA ASN A 54 21.25 -8.24 11.22
C ASN A 54 21.63 -9.27 10.16
N GLU A 55 22.81 -9.15 9.52
CA GLU A 55 23.32 -10.10 8.54
C GLU A 55 22.33 -10.44 7.43
N ILE A 56 21.59 -9.42 6.92
CA ILE A 56 20.63 -9.60 5.84
C ILE A 56 21.33 -10.13 4.58
N ASP A 57 20.69 -11.06 3.85
CA ASP A 57 21.31 -11.78 2.74
C ASP A 57 21.70 -10.88 1.58
N LYS A 58 20.84 -9.89 1.26
CA LYS A 58 21.07 -8.92 0.20
C LYS A 58 20.57 -7.54 0.63
N ILE A 59 21.40 -6.52 0.44
CA ILE A 59 21.10 -5.14 0.78
C ILE A 59 21.32 -4.27 -0.44
N TYR A 60 20.28 -3.60 -0.90
CA TYR A 60 20.29 -2.64 -2.02
C TYR A 60 19.95 -1.25 -1.53
N ARG A 61 20.62 -0.22 -2.06
CA ARG A 61 20.31 1.18 -1.78
C ARG A 61 19.94 1.92 -3.06
N LEU A 62 18.74 2.46 -3.12
CA LEU A 62 18.31 3.34 -4.22
C LEU A 62 19.06 4.67 -4.15
N THR A 63 19.51 5.21 -5.29
CA THR A 63 20.41 6.39 -5.30
C THR A 63 19.77 7.64 -5.87
N GLU A 64 18.99 7.55 -6.94
CA GLU A 64 18.47 8.74 -7.66
C GLU A 64 16.97 8.93 -7.45
N ILE A 65 16.19 7.85 -7.63
CA ILE A 65 14.72 7.87 -7.53
C ILE A 65 14.32 6.77 -6.58
N TRP A 66 13.46 7.08 -5.63
CA TRP A 66 12.97 6.11 -4.65
C TRP A 66 11.49 6.30 -4.38
N ASN A 67 10.77 5.23 -4.22
CA ASN A 67 9.44 5.10 -3.66
C ASN A 67 9.17 3.62 -3.35
N ALA A 68 8.06 3.32 -2.70
CA ALA A 68 7.72 1.96 -2.30
C ALA A 68 7.59 0.98 -3.49
N ALA A 69 7.03 1.44 -4.62
CA ALA A 69 6.92 0.62 -5.83
C ALA A 69 8.31 0.22 -6.37
N ILE A 70 9.23 1.18 -6.46
CA ILE A 70 10.61 0.96 -6.92
C ILE A 70 11.32 -0.02 -5.97
N GLY A 71 11.22 0.20 -4.65
CA GLY A 71 11.84 -0.67 -3.66
C GLY A 71 11.38 -2.12 -3.81
N ARG A 72 10.07 -2.34 -3.92
CA ARG A 72 9.50 -3.69 -4.11
C ARG A 72 9.92 -4.31 -5.44
N ASN A 73 9.97 -3.55 -6.53
CA ASN A 73 10.40 -4.03 -7.84
C ASN A 73 11.89 -4.44 -7.84
N ILE A 74 12.78 -3.64 -7.26
CA ILE A 74 14.20 -3.98 -7.16
C ILE A 74 14.40 -5.23 -6.29
N GLY A 75 13.69 -5.33 -5.16
CA GLY A 75 13.68 -6.55 -4.36
C GLY A 75 13.23 -7.78 -5.16
N ALA A 76 12.11 -7.68 -5.87
CA ALA A 76 11.54 -8.79 -6.65
C ALA A 76 12.43 -9.26 -7.80
N ILE A 77 13.11 -8.34 -8.50
CA ILE A 77 14.04 -8.69 -9.60
C ILE A 77 15.24 -9.44 -9.07
N ASN A 78 15.76 -9.08 -7.90
CA ASN A 78 16.93 -9.67 -7.28
C ASN A 78 16.62 -10.87 -6.36
N ALA A 79 15.33 -11.18 -6.17
CA ALA A 79 14.88 -12.33 -5.40
C ALA A 79 15.17 -13.64 -6.14
N ARG A 80 15.57 -14.69 -5.41
CA ARG A 80 15.74 -16.05 -5.94
C ARG A 80 14.49 -16.90 -5.80
N GLY A 81 13.66 -16.60 -4.78
CA GLY A 81 12.46 -17.37 -4.47
C GLY A 81 11.37 -17.27 -5.52
N ASP A 82 10.57 -18.34 -5.61
CA ASP A 82 9.38 -18.41 -6.48
C ASP A 82 8.16 -17.74 -5.82
N ASP A 83 8.22 -17.58 -4.51
CA ASP A 83 7.25 -16.88 -3.70
C ASP A 83 7.87 -15.63 -3.09
N LEU A 84 7.19 -14.48 -3.26
CA LEU A 84 7.63 -13.19 -2.76
C LEU A 84 6.74 -12.77 -1.58
N PHE A 85 7.37 -12.31 -0.52
CA PHE A 85 6.70 -11.63 0.57
C PHE A 85 7.19 -10.19 0.67
N PHE A 86 6.28 -9.23 0.56
CA PHE A 86 6.59 -7.81 0.72
C PHE A 86 6.16 -7.32 2.09
N ILE A 87 7.05 -6.57 2.76
CA ILE A 87 6.83 -5.96 4.07
C ILE A 87 7.56 -4.62 4.17
N ASP A 88 6.97 -3.65 4.86
CA ASP A 88 7.62 -2.37 5.12
C ASP A 88 8.47 -2.45 6.40
N GLY A 89 9.54 -1.64 6.50
CA GLY A 89 10.52 -1.71 7.58
C GLY A 89 10.00 -1.34 8.97
N ASP A 90 8.83 -0.72 9.06
CA ASP A 90 8.10 -0.39 10.28
C ASP A 90 7.05 -1.45 10.68
N MET A 91 7.17 -2.66 10.09
CA MET A 91 6.23 -3.76 10.33
C MET A 91 6.91 -5.01 10.88
N GLU A 92 6.16 -5.79 11.65
CA GLU A 92 6.59 -7.12 12.15
C GLU A 92 5.67 -8.20 11.60
N LEU A 93 6.27 -9.27 11.05
CA LEU A 93 5.55 -10.46 10.60
C LEU A 93 5.10 -11.30 11.80
N VAL A 94 3.83 -11.73 11.80
CA VAL A 94 3.31 -12.66 12.80
C VAL A 94 3.57 -14.11 12.35
N SER A 95 4.47 -14.80 13.04
CA SER A 95 4.95 -16.14 12.68
C SER A 95 3.80 -17.15 12.48
N ASN A 96 2.77 -17.11 13.32
CA ASN A 96 1.60 -18.01 13.24
C ASN A 96 0.76 -17.82 11.97
N PHE A 97 1.03 -16.81 11.15
CA PHE A 97 0.37 -16.63 9.86
C PHE A 97 0.95 -17.56 8.77
N ILE A 98 2.22 -17.93 8.88
CA ILE A 98 2.93 -18.73 7.89
C ILE A 98 2.25 -20.09 7.60
N PRO A 99 1.88 -20.90 8.61
CA PRO A 99 1.22 -22.21 8.36
C PRO A 99 -0.12 -22.11 7.63
N LEU A 100 -0.76 -20.93 7.66
CA LEU A 100 -2.02 -20.70 6.95
C LEU A 100 -1.81 -20.53 5.45
N VAL A 101 -0.62 -20.07 5.04
CA VAL A 101 -0.35 -19.65 3.66
C VAL A 101 0.70 -20.50 2.95
N ILE A 102 1.56 -21.21 3.67
CA ILE A 102 2.57 -22.12 3.12
C ILE A 102 2.13 -23.56 3.34
N ASP A 103 2.30 -24.40 2.34
CA ASP A 103 2.02 -25.85 2.41
C ASP A 103 3.24 -26.64 2.97
N ASP A 104 3.06 -27.94 3.18
CA ASP A 104 4.09 -28.83 3.72
C ASP A 104 5.32 -28.97 2.81
N ASN A 105 5.21 -28.60 1.54
CA ASN A 105 6.30 -28.57 0.57
C ASN A 105 7.03 -27.23 0.54
N GLY A 106 6.64 -26.26 1.38
CA GLY A 106 7.22 -24.92 1.44
C GLY A 106 6.74 -23.97 0.33
N ASN A 107 5.65 -24.28 -0.38
CA ASN A 107 5.09 -23.45 -1.45
C ASN A 107 3.91 -22.62 -0.97
N LEU A 108 3.68 -21.48 -1.60
CA LEU A 108 2.54 -20.64 -1.33
C LEU A 108 1.22 -21.28 -1.81
N LYS A 109 0.27 -21.49 -0.89
CA LYS A 109 -1.06 -22.07 -1.16
C LYS A 109 -1.95 -21.20 -2.07
N TYR A 110 -1.66 -19.92 -2.17
CA TYR A 110 -2.48 -18.91 -2.85
C TYR A 110 -1.64 -18.12 -3.85
N ASP A 111 -2.25 -17.68 -4.93
CA ASP A 111 -1.59 -16.82 -5.91
C ASP A 111 -1.23 -15.45 -5.34
N LEU A 112 -2.09 -14.93 -4.46
CA LEU A 112 -1.95 -13.65 -3.78
C LEU A 112 -2.72 -13.70 -2.46
N VAL A 113 -2.04 -13.45 -1.32
CA VAL A 113 -2.66 -13.57 0.00
C VAL A 113 -2.13 -12.54 0.99
N SER A 114 -3.00 -12.11 1.90
CA SER A 114 -2.72 -11.22 3.02
C SER A 114 -3.69 -11.51 4.18
N GLY A 115 -3.52 -10.84 5.30
CA GLY A 115 -4.35 -10.99 6.49
C GLY A 115 -4.61 -9.66 7.21
N ASN A 116 -5.03 -9.75 8.47
CA ASN A 116 -5.31 -8.59 9.31
C ASN A 116 -4.02 -7.82 9.66
N LEU A 117 -4.09 -6.50 9.60
CA LEU A 117 -3.10 -5.59 10.15
C LEU A 117 -3.47 -5.23 11.60
N PHE A 118 -2.52 -5.40 12.52
CA PHE A 118 -2.62 -4.91 13.89
C PHE A 118 -1.82 -3.62 14.01
N GLN A 119 -2.51 -2.49 14.14
CA GLN A 119 -1.91 -1.15 14.19
C GLN A 119 -1.50 -0.80 15.62
N ILE A 120 -0.26 -0.38 15.79
CA ILE A 120 0.29 0.13 17.05
C ILE A 120 0.61 1.60 16.84
N PHE A 121 -0.17 2.48 17.48
CA PHE A 121 -0.02 3.93 17.33
C PHE A 121 0.82 4.50 18.46
N TYR A 122 1.85 5.26 18.09
CA TYR A 122 2.72 5.95 19.04
C TYR A 122 2.38 7.44 19.11
N ASN A 123 2.49 8.01 20.29
CA ASN A 123 2.43 9.45 20.47
C ASN A 123 3.78 10.10 20.17
N LYS A 124 3.83 11.44 20.13
CA LYS A 124 5.07 12.22 19.87
C LYS A 124 6.22 11.97 20.87
N HIS A 125 5.97 11.24 21.97
CA HIS A 125 6.96 10.86 22.97
C HIS A 125 7.38 9.38 22.87
N GLY A 126 7.01 8.69 21.77
CA GLY A 126 7.33 7.28 21.56
C GLY A 126 6.57 6.30 22.46
N ARG A 127 5.50 6.74 23.16
CA ARG A 127 4.66 5.85 23.99
C ARG A 127 3.48 5.35 23.17
N ILE A 128 3.13 4.07 23.35
CA ILE A 128 1.92 3.50 22.75
C ILE A 128 0.70 4.28 23.22
N GLN A 129 -0.07 4.78 22.27
CA GLN A 129 -1.30 5.55 22.52
C GLN A 129 -2.54 4.71 22.24
N GLU A 130 -2.52 3.88 21.21
CA GLU A 130 -3.66 3.06 20.79
C GLU A 130 -3.14 1.80 20.10
N GLU A 131 -3.78 0.68 20.35
CA GLU A 131 -3.59 -0.57 19.63
C GLU A 131 -4.93 -1.05 19.09
N LYS A 132 -5.01 -1.40 17.82
CA LYS A 132 -6.25 -1.92 17.24
C LYS A 132 -6.02 -2.70 15.96
N LEU A 133 -6.92 -3.60 15.64
CA LEU A 133 -7.05 -4.15 14.29
C LEU A 133 -7.52 -3.04 13.34
N GLU A 134 -6.88 -2.94 12.17
CA GLU A 134 -7.20 -1.91 11.17
C GLU A 134 -8.64 -2.04 10.66
N PHE A 135 -9.11 -3.27 10.52
CA PHE A 135 -10.48 -3.60 10.13
C PHE A 135 -11.12 -4.47 11.22
N ARG A 136 -12.45 -4.35 11.38
CA ARG A 136 -13.20 -5.27 12.25
C ARG A 136 -12.88 -6.70 11.86
N GLU A 137 -12.61 -7.55 12.85
CA GLU A 137 -12.42 -9.00 12.63
C GLU A 137 -13.56 -9.53 11.76
N ARG A 138 -13.19 -10.01 10.59
CA ARG A 138 -14.08 -10.80 9.77
C ARG A 138 -13.80 -12.25 10.13
N GLN A 139 -14.85 -12.99 10.45
CA GLN A 139 -14.74 -14.40 10.84
C GLN A 139 -14.38 -15.31 9.66
N ASN A 140 -14.67 -14.89 8.43
CA ASN A 140 -14.45 -15.69 7.22
C ASN A 140 -13.44 -15.06 6.28
N SER A 141 -12.69 -15.92 5.58
CA SER A 141 -11.84 -15.49 4.48
C SER A 141 -12.68 -14.97 3.30
N TYR A 142 -12.12 -14.02 2.55
CA TYR A 142 -12.78 -13.46 1.38
C TYR A 142 -11.78 -13.00 0.32
N LYS A 143 -12.26 -12.81 -0.91
CA LYS A 143 -11.45 -12.27 -2.00
C LYS A 143 -11.75 -10.78 -2.24
N LYS A 144 -10.70 -9.99 -2.45
CA LYS A 144 -10.81 -8.55 -2.77
C LYS A 144 -9.87 -8.14 -3.91
N PRO A 145 -10.25 -7.10 -4.69
CA PRO A 145 -9.47 -6.65 -5.86
C PRO A 145 -8.34 -5.67 -5.50
N ILE A 146 -7.98 -5.53 -4.23
CA ILE A 146 -7.03 -4.52 -3.77
C ILE A 146 -6.05 -5.18 -2.81
N THR A 147 -4.76 -4.91 -3.01
CA THR A 147 -3.69 -5.27 -2.08
C THR A 147 -3.54 -4.18 -1.00
N GLY A 148 -2.72 -4.44 -0.01
CA GLY A 148 -2.12 -3.46 0.89
C GLY A 148 -0.62 -3.44 0.67
N GLY A 149 0.14 -2.71 1.50
CA GLY A 149 1.60 -2.64 1.42
C GLY A 149 2.29 -3.98 1.67
N SER A 150 1.67 -4.88 2.43
CA SER A 150 2.23 -6.20 2.77
C SER A 150 1.35 -7.34 2.26
N PHE A 151 1.95 -8.28 1.55
CA PHE A 151 1.28 -9.44 0.97
C PHE A 151 2.28 -10.50 0.49
N PHE A 152 1.83 -11.75 0.38
CA PHE A 152 2.51 -12.80 -0.36
C PHE A 152 1.95 -12.89 -1.77
N ILE A 153 2.82 -13.15 -2.75
CA ILE A 153 2.47 -13.34 -4.15
C ILE A 153 3.44 -14.30 -4.83
N LYS A 154 2.96 -15.15 -5.73
CA LYS A 154 3.83 -15.92 -6.60
C LYS A 154 4.64 -14.99 -7.51
N LYS A 155 5.95 -15.19 -7.57
CA LYS A 155 6.87 -14.34 -8.35
C LYS A 155 6.50 -14.28 -9.83
N GLU A 156 6.05 -15.40 -10.40
CA GLU A 156 5.61 -15.45 -11.79
C GLU A 156 4.43 -14.50 -12.03
N ILE A 157 3.43 -14.48 -11.15
CA ILE A 157 2.29 -13.58 -11.25
C ILE A 157 2.72 -12.12 -11.15
N TYR A 158 3.63 -11.80 -10.20
CA TYR A 158 4.17 -10.45 -10.03
C TYR A 158 4.95 -10.00 -11.27
N LYS A 159 5.76 -10.89 -11.86
CA LYS A 159 6.52 -10.65 -13.08
C LYS A 159 5.60 -10.46 -14.28
N ASN A 160 4.61 -11.34 -14.46
CA ASN A 160 3.69 -11.32 -15.61
C ASN A 160 2.78 -10.09 -15.64
N ILE A 161 2.47 -9.49 -14.47
CA ILE A 161 1.76 -8.22 -14.39
C ILE A 161 2.68 -7.01 -14.60
N GLY A 162 3.99 -7.21 -14.68
CA GLY A 162 5.00 -6.16 -14.83
C GLY A 162 5.41 -5.47 -13.53
N GLY A 163 5.17 -6.09 -12.38
CA GLY A 163 5.46 -5.54 -11.06
C GLY A 163 4.58 -4.34 -10.71
N MET A 164 5.03 -3.52 -9.76
CA MET A 164 4.41 -2.24 -9.42
C MET A 164 4.80 -1.15 -10.42
N ASP A 165 3.94 -0.17 -10.63
CA ASP A 165 4.24 0.96 -11.50
C ASP A 165 5.10 1.99 -10.75
N ASN A 166 6.34 2.17 -11.20
CA ASN A 166 7.35 3.02 -10.56
C ASN A 166 6.98 4.51 -10.51
N ARG A 167 5.93 4.94 -11.21
CA ARG A 167 5.43 6.32 -11.16
C ARG A 167 4.75 6.68 -9.84
N PHE A 168 4.31 5.69 -9.08
CA PHE A 168 3.52 5.91 -7.88
C PHE A 168 4.39 6.19 -6.67
N TRP A 169 4.14 7.33 -6.02
CA TRP A 169 4.67 7.67 -4.70
C TRP A 169 3.76 7.20 -3.56
N CYS A 170 2.52 6.92 -3.90
CA CYS A 170 1.52 6.27 -3.06
C CYS A 170 0.43 5.69 -3.95
N SER A 171 -0.43 4.85 -3.42
CA SER A 171 -1.48 4.12 -4.15
C SER A 171 -0.93 3.10 -5.17
N GLU A 172 0.33 2.71 -5.07
CA GLU A 172 0.97 1.68 -5.86
C GLU A 172 0.37 0.29 -5.58
N ASP A 173 0.04 0.03 -4.33
CA ASP A 173 -0.58 -1.21 -3.85
C ASP A 173 -2.03 -1.38 -4.35
N PRO A 174 -2.98 -0.43 -4.18
CA PRO A 174 -4.29 -0.57 -4.79
C PRO A 174 -4.23 -0.56 -6.33
N GLU A 175 -3.29 0.12 -6.95
CA GLU A 175 -3.12 0.10 -8.41
C GLU A 175 -2.71 -1.29 -8.89
N LEU A 176 -1.70 -1.91 -8.27
CA LEU A 176 -1.30 -3.29 -8.54
C LEU A 176 -2.49 -4.25 -8.38
N GLY A 177 -3.24 -4.13 -7.26
CA GLY A 177 -4.41 -4.95 -7.00
C GLY A 177 -5.48 -4.84 -8.09
N LEU A 178 -5.73 -3.63 -8.62
CA LEU A 178 -6.67 -3.42 -9.71
C LEU A 178 -6.20 -4.09 -11.01
N ARG A 179 -4.90 -4.03 -11.35
CA ARG A 179 -4.35 -4.73 -12.54
C ARG A 179 -4.44 -6.24 -12.39
N LEU A 180 -4.08 -6.77 -11.22
CA LEU A 180 -4.19 -8.20 -10.92
C LEU A 180 -5.64 -8.67 -11.00
N ALA A 181 -6.58 -7.94 -10.39
CA ALA A 181 -8.00 -8.26 -10.44
C ALA A 181 -8.57 -8.25 -11.87
N LYS A 182 -8.12 -7.33 -12.74
CA LYS A 182 -8.47 -7.31 -14.16
C LYS A 182 -8.03 -8.57 -14.89
N LYS A 183 -6.93 -9.19 -14.45
CA LYS A 183 -6.41 -10.47 -14.95
C LYS A 183 -7.00 -11.71 -14.24
N GLY A 184 -7.95 -11.51 -13.32
CA GLY A 184 -8.60 -12.61 -12.59
C GLY A 184 -7.92 -12.99 -11.27
N VAL A 185 -6.78 -12.40 -10.94
CA VAL A 185 -6.08 -12.65 -9.68
C VAL A 185 -6.62 -11.71 -8.59
N LEU A 186 -7.32 -12.28 -7.62
CA LEU A 186 -7.87 -11.55 -6.48
C LEU A 186 -7.08 -11.87 -5.21
N LEU A 187 -6.86 -10.87 -4.37
CA LEU A 187 -6.25 -11.06 -3.06
C LEU A 187 -7.14 -11.96 -2.20
N GLN A 188 -6.62 -13.12 -1.80
CA GLN A 188 -7.20 -13.92 -0.72
C GLN A 188 -6.88 -13.24 0.61
N TYR A 189 -7.91 -12.81 1.32
CA TYR A 189 -7.76 -12.20 2.64
C TYR A 189 -8.13 -13.21 3.71
N LEU A 190 -7.22 -13.50 4.63
CA LEU A 190 -7.42 -14.44 5.73
C LEU A 190 -7.77 -13.68 7.01
N PRO A 191 -8.70 -14.20 7.84
CA PRO A 191 -9.12 -13.58 9.10
C PRO A 191 -8.14 -13.87 10.25
N ALA A 192 -6.84 -13.71 9.99
CA ALA A 192 -5.79 -13.92 10.95
C ALA A 192 -4.85 -12.71 10.96
N THR A 193 -4.28 -12.39 12.12
CA THR A 193 -3.28 -11.32 12.23
C THR A 193 -2.02 -11.73 11.48
N PHE A 194 -1.69 -10.90 10.52
CA PHE A 194 -0.60 -11.11 9.58
C PHE A 194 0.61 -10.26 9.92
N ILE A 195 0.36 -8.97 10.19
CA ILE A 195 1.36 -7.94 10.43
C ILE A 195 1.00 -7.15 11.67
N LYS A 196 2.01 -6.77 12.46
CA LYS A 196 1.95 -5.66 13.41
C LYS A 196 2.62 -4.46 12.75
N HIS A 197 1.94 -3.33 12.68
CA HIS A 197 2.43 -2.12 12.02
C HIS A 197 2.62 -1.01 13.06
N HIS A 198 3.84 -0.55 13.18
CA HIS A 198 4.23 0.55 14.05
C HIS A 198 4.05 1.87 13.30
N THR A 199 3.21 2.74 13.80
CA THR A 199 2.89 3.99 13.10
C THR A 199 2.63 5.15 14.07
N ASP A 200 2.81 6.35 13.59
CA ASP A 200 2.41 7.54 14.32
C ASP A 200 0.89 7.69 14.32
N VAL A 201 0.38 8.38 15.34
CA VAL A 201 -1.06 8.66 15.41
C VAL A 201 -1.54 9.36 14.16
N LEU A 202 -2.52 8.75 13.48
CA LEU A 202 -3.15 9.32 12.31
C LEU A 202 -3.81 10.66 12.64
N LYS A 203 -3.21 11.74 12.18
CA LYS A 203 -3.80 13.08 12.23
C LYS A 203 -4.95 13.15 11.20
N ASN A 204 -6.01 13.90 11.53
CA ASN A 204 -7.04 14.20 10.55
C ASN A 204 -6.38 14.83 9.30
N PRO A 205 -6.69 14.33 8.07
CA PRO A 205 -6.08 14.84 6.86
C PRO A 205 -6.40 16.33 6.69
N LYS A 206 -5.39 17.12 6.36
CA LYS A 206 -5.51 18.55 6.05
C LYS A 206 -5.43 18.78 4.56
N VAL A 207 -5.99 19.88 4.08
CA VAL A 207 -5.89 20.28 2.65
C VAL A 207 -4.44 20.39 2.20
N THR A 208 -3.54 20.84 3.09
CA THR A 208 -2.09 20.90 2.83
C THR A 208 -1.46 19.54 2.58
N ASP A 209 -2.08 18.46 3.03
CA ASP A 209 -1.57 17.09 2.88
C ASP A 209 -1.92 16.51 1.49
N LEU A 210 -2.83 17.13 0.73
CA LEU A 210 -3.22 16.66 -0.60
C LEU A 210 -2.03 16.54 -1.57
N LYS A 211 -1.07 17.47 -1.48
CA LYS A 211 0.15 17.45 -2.30
C LYS A 211 1.30 16.71 -1.63
N LYS A 212 1.31 16.66 -0.29
CA LYS A 212 2.33 15.94 0.47
C LYS A 212 2.08 14.43 0.35
N GLY A 213 3.13 13.66 0.15
CA GLY A 213 3.05 12.20 0.02
C GLY A 213 2.43 11.69 -1.29
N GLY A 214 2.07 12.58 -2.23
CA GLY A 214 1.63 12.18 -3.56
C GLY A 214 0.21 11.59 -3.66
N TRP A 215 -0.60 11.60 -2.58
CA TRP A 215 -1.96 11.03 -2.55
C TRP A 215 -2.88 11.52 -3.67
N LEU A 216 -2.85 12.82 -3.95
CA LEU A 216 -3.65 13.41 -5.03
C LEU A 216 -3.24 12.83 -6.38
N TYR A 217 -1.95 12.86 -6.66
CA TYR A 217 -1.39 12.41 -7.95
C TYR A 217 -1.49 10.90 -8.11
N GLY A 218 -1.28 10.14 -7.05
CA GLY A 218 -1.43 8.68 -7.05
C GLY A 218 -2.86 8.26 -7.39
N ASN A 219 -3.87 8.86 -6.78
CA ASN A 219 -5.26 8.57 -7.08
C ASN A 219 -5.66 8.96 -8.51
N ILE A 220 -5.26 10.15 -8.98
CA ILE A 220 -5.52 10.58 -10.37
C ILE A 220 -4.92 9.58 -11.36
N LEU A 221 -3.64 9.24 -11.16
CA LEU A 221 -2.93 8.32 -12.03
C LEU A 221 -3.56 6.91 -12.01
N MET A 222 -3.90 6.40 -10.83
CA MET A 222 -4.54 5.09 -10.65
C MET A 222 -5.88 5.02 -11.41
N TYR A 223 -6.75 6.02 -11.26
CA TYR A 223 -8.03 6.05 -11.97
C TYR A 223 -7.84 6.19 -13.48
N LYS A 224 -6.90 7.03 -13.91
CA LYS A 224 -6.61 7.25 -15.33
C LYS A 224 -6.09 5.99 -16.03
N LEU A 225 -5.17 5.28 -15.40
CA LEU A 225 -4.60 4.05 -15.94
C LEU A 225 -5.58 2.86 -15.92
N ASN A 226 -6.53 2.88 -15.01
CA ASN A 226 -7.51 1.81 -14.81
C ASN A 226 -8.94 2.22 -15.18
N LEU A 227 -9.12 3.21 -16.07
CA LEU A 227 -10.43 3.76 -16.42
C LEU A 227 -11.43 2.69 -16.91
N PHE A 228 -10.97 1.70 -17.69
CA PHE A 228 -11.81 0.62 -18.23
C PHE A 228 -11.75 -0.67 -17.38
N ASN A 229 -11.47 -0.55 -16.10
CA ASN A 229 -11.44 -1.67 -15.17
C ASN A 229 -12.67 -1.63 -14.25
N LYS A 230 -13.54 -2.65 -14.33
CA LYS A 230 -14.77 -2.73 -13.51
C LYS A 230 -14.52 -2.58 -12.00
N PHE A 231 -13.37 -3.03 -11.51
CA PHE A 231 -13.01 -2.92 -10.09
C PHE A 231 -12.65 -1.48 -9.70
N THR A 232 -12.19 -0.66 -10.64
CA THR A 232 -11.98 0.78 -10.42
C THR A 232 -13.29 1.48 -10.13
N TYR A 233 -14.33 1.23 -10.90
CA TYR A 233 -15.67 1.81 -10.64
C TYR A 233 -16.22 1.38 -9.29
N LYS A 234 -16.08 0.08 -8.94
CA LYS A 234 -16.50 -0.39 -7.62
C LYS A 234 -15.74 0.33 -6.49
N ARG A 235 -14.42 0.53 -6.63
CA ARG A 235 -13.62 1.30 -5.68
C ARG A 235 -14.08 2.76 -5.60
N MET A 236 -14.30 3.42 -6.73
CA MET A 236 -14.80 4.80 -6.76
C MET A 236 -16.15 4.94 -6.04
N LEU A 237 -17.10 4.01 -6.27
CA LEU A 237 -18.39 4.00 -5.59
C LEU A 237 -18.27 3.92 -4.06
N PHE A 238 -17.36 3.09 -3.55
CA PHE A 238 -17.22 2.90 -2.10
C PHE A 238 -16.29 3.92 -1.44
N SER A 239 -15.15 4.23 -2.06
CA SER A 239 -14.12 5.07 -1.45
C SER A 239 -14.22 6.54 -1.84
N ASP A 240 -14.68 6.84 -3.07
CA ASP A 240 -14.66 8.17 -3.65
C ASP A 240 -16.00 8.58 -4.28
N SER A 241 -17.12 8.11 -3.69
CA SER A 241 -18.48 8.38 -4.18
C SER A 241 -18.79 9.87 -4.38
N SER A 242 -18.22 10.76 -3.55
CA SER A 242 -18.38 12.20 -3.72
C SER A 242 -17.80 12.73 -5.05
N LEU A 243 -16.68 12.17 -5.50
CA LEU A 243 -16.09 12.49 -6.79
C LEU A 243 -17.02 12.11 -7.95
N ILE A 244 -17.65 10.93 -7.88
CA ILE A 244 -18.62 10.48 -8.90
C ILE A 244 -19.81 11.44 -8.94
N VAL A 245 -20.36 11.81 -7.78
CA VAL A 245 -21.48 12.75 -7.69
C VAL A 245 -21.06 14.12 -8.24
N LEU A 246 -19.84 14.60 -7.96
CA LEU A 246 -19.34 15.85 -8.52
C LEU A 246 -19.30 15.79 -10.05
N ILE A 247 -18.72 14.71 -10.63
CA ILE A 247 -18.65 14.53 -12.10
C ILE A 247 -20.06 14.49 -12.70
N PHE A 248 -20.99 13.75 -12.09
CA PHE A 248 -22.38 13.70 -12.51
C PHE A 248 -23.05 15.08 -12.47
N CYS A 249 -22.88 15.82 -11.38
CA CYS A 249 -23.38 17.19 -11.24
C CYS A 249 -22.83 18.13 -12.33
N ILE A 250 -21.54 18.03 -12.65
CA ILE A 250 -20.92 18.84 -13.71
C ILE A 250 -21.54 18.52 -15.07
N ILE A 251 -21.74 17.24 -15.41
CA ILE A 251 -22.40 16.83 -16.65
C ILE A 251 -23.83 17.40 -16.72
N CYS A 252 -24.60 17.23 -15.66
CA CYS A 252 -25.98 17.75 -15.58
C CYS A 252 -26.04 19.28 -15.69
N PHE A 253 -25.07 19.99 -15.13
CA PHE A 253 -24.98 21.45 -15.23
C PHE A 253 -24.86 21.92 -16.69
N PHE A 254 -24.00 21.24 -17.51
CA PHE A 254 -23.87 21.56 -18.92
C PHE A 254 -25.12 21.17 -19.74
N TRP A 255 -25.95 20.26 -19.23
CA TRP A 255 -27.26 19.93 -19.85
C TRP A 255 -28.40 20.82 -19.38
N GLY A 256 -28.11 21.93 -18.65
CA GLY A 256 -29.08 22.88 -18.16
C GLY A 256 -29.76 22.50 -16.83
N LEU A 257 -29.47 21.33 -16.27
CA LEU A 257 -30.06 20.83 -15.02
C LEU A 257 -29.30 21.37 -13.78
N LYS A 258 -29.17 22.68 -13.66
CA LYS A 258 -28.32 23.37 -12.66
C LYS A 258 -28.70 23.06 -11.22
N TRP A 259 -29.95 22.77 -10.91
CA TRP A 259 -30.43 22.44 -9.57
C TRP A 259 -29.85 21.15 -9.01
N ILE A 260 -29.40 20.23 -9.86
CA ILE A 260 -28.76 18.97 -9.44
C ILE A 260 -27.44 19.20 -8.70
N MET A 261 -26.80 20.36 -8.85
CA MET A 261 -25.57 20.70 -8.14
C MET A 261 -25.70 20.60 -6.61
N ILE A 262 -26.93 20.72 -6.07
CA ILE A 262 -27.16 20.57 -4.62
C ILE A 262 -26.85 19.16 -4.07
N LEU A 263 -26.87 18.15 -4.93
CA LEU A 263 -26.54 16.77 -4.52
C LEU A 263 -25.11 16.62 -4.04
N TYR A 264 -24.20 17.42 -4.58
CA TYR A 264 -22.78 17.29 -4.23
C TYR A 264 -22.48 17.70 -2.77
N PRO A 265 -22.84 18.90 -2.29
CA PRO A 265 -22.63 19.25 -0.89
C PRO A 265 -23.39 18.33 0.08
N ILE A 266 -24.59 17.85 -0.28
CA ILE A 266 -25.30 16.85 0.52
C ILE A 266 -24.48 15.57 0.63
N THR A 267 -23.91 15.08 -0.46
CA THR A 267 -23.05 13.90 -0.44
C THR A 267 -21.83 14.08 0.46
N LEU A 268 -21.21 15.26 0.45
CA LEU A 268 -20.09 15.56 1.35
C LEU A 268 -20.52 15.54 2.82
N LEU A 269 -21.70 16.09 3.15
CA LEU A 269 -22.25 16.04 4.51
C LEU A 269 -22.51 14.60 4.97
N ILE A 270 -23.06 13.76 4.12
CA ILE A 270 -23.26 12.33 4.41
C ILE A 270 -21.91 11.66 4.67
N ARG A 271 -20.88 11.93 3.86
CA ARG A 271 -19.54 11.33 4.02
C ARG A 271 -18.83 11.71 5.33
N ILE A 272 -19.09 12.90 5.85
CA ILE A 272 -18.61 13.28 7.19
C ILE A 272 -19.55 12.81 8.30
N LYS A 273 -20.60 12.06 7.96
CA LYS A 273 -21.64 11.56 8.90
C LYS A 273 -22.32 12.68 9.68
N PHE A 274 -22.57 13.82 9.02
CA PHE A 274 -23.14 15.03 9.65
C PHE A 274 -22.39 15.49 10.91
N LYS A 275 -21.09 15.14 11.02
CA LYS A 275 -20.29 15.50 12.19
C LYS A 275 -19.99 17.00 12.19
N ILE A 276 -20.86 17.79 12.84
CA ILE A 276 -20.70 19.24 13.03
C ILE A 276 -19.70 19.46 14.17
N SER A 277 -18.42 19.41 13.81
CA SER A 277 -17.29 19.65 14.74
C SER A 277 -16.11 20.21 13.94
N LYS A 278 -15.12 20.78 14.62
CA LYS A 278 -13.89 21.26 13.96
C LYS A 278 -13.25 20.19 13.06
N SER A 279 -13.18 18.94 13.51
CA SER A 279 -12.65 17.82 12.74
C SER A 279 -13.54 17.42 11.55
N GLY A 280 -14.86 17.46 11.71
CA GLY A 280 -15.81 17.22 10.63
C GLY A 280 -15.73 18.29 9.53
N PHE A 281 -15.65 19.57 9.92
CA PHE A 281 -15.46 20.67 8.98
C PHE A 281 -14.14 20.57 8.22
N GLN A 282 -13.03 20.26 8.89
CA GLN A 282 -11.73 20.04 8.23
C GLN A 282 -11.82 18.92 7.21
N LYS A 283 -12.50 17.81 7.55
CA LYS A 283 -12.71 16.68 6.62
C LYS A 283 -13.60 17.07 5.44
N TYR A 284 -14.64 17.87 5.65
CA TYR A 284 -15.49 18.39 4.59
C TYR A 284 -14.69 19.19 3.57
N ILE A 285 -13.92 20.17 4.04
CA ILE A 285 -13.07 21.02 3.17
C ILE A 285 -12.01 20.17 2.46
N TYR A 286 -11.41 19.21 3.15
CA TYR A 286 -10.45 18.28 2.53
C TYR A 286 -11.08 17.52 1.36
N LEU A 287 -12.27 16.91 1.55
CA LEU A 287 -12.97 16.17 0.49
C LEU A 287 -13.36 17.06 -0.68
N LEU A 288 -13.88 18.26 -0.39
CA LEU A 288 -14.23 19.26 -1.41
C LEU A 288 -13.03 19.63 -2.28
N CYS A 289 -11.91 20.04 -1.66
CA CYS A 289 -10.70 20.40 -2.38
C CYS A 289 -10.12 19.22 -3.16
N ARG A 290 -10.13 18.02 -2.57
CA ARG A 290 -9.65 16.79 -3.22
C ARG A 290 -10.44 16.51 -4.50
N ASP A 291 -11.76 16.47 -4.41
CA ASP A 291 -12.62 16.11 -5.54
C ASP A 291 -12.52 17.12 -6.69
N ILE A 292 -12.50 18.41 -6.37
CA ILE A 292 -12.31 19.48 -7.36
C ILE A 292 -10.93 19.37 -8.03
N LEU A 293 -9.87 19.18 -7.25
CA LEU A 293 -8.52 19.05 -7.80
C LEU A 293 -8.38 17.80 -8.68
N VAL A 294 -8.97 16.66 -8.27
CA VAL A 294 -8.97 15.44 -9.09
C VAL A 294 -9.72 15.69 -10.39
N ALA A 295 -10.92 16.31 -10.35
CA ALA A 295 -11.71 16.59 -11.55
C ALA A 295 -10.96 17.52 -12.53
N ILE A 296 -10.35 18.59 -12.04
CA ILE A 296 -9.61 19.56 -12.89
C ILE A 296 -8.33 18.92 -13.46
N MET A 297 -7.58 18.17 -12.63
CA MET A 297 -6.28 17.63 -13.04
C MET A 297 -6.38 16.30 -13.79
N PHE A 298 -7.55 15.68 -13.85
CA PHE A 298 -7.70 14.37 -14.48
C PHE A 298 -7.24 14.35 -15.95
N ILE A 299 -7.60 15.36 -16.72
CA ILE A 299 -7.24 15.46 -18.15
C ILE A 299 -5.76 15.84 -18.32
N PRO A 300 -5.26 16.97 -17.76
CA PRO A 300 -3.89 17.45 -18.01
C PRO A 300 -2.82 16.62 -17.30
N PHE A 301 -3.17 15.89 -16.23
CA PHE A 301 -2.15 15.15 -15.48
C PHE A 301 -1.58 13.99 -16.27
N TYR A 302 -0.28 14.04 -16.51
CA TYR A 302 0.49 12.95 -17.12
C TYR A 302 1.82 12.75 -16.38
N LYS A 303 2.19 11.51 -16.19
CA LYS A 303 3.50 11.13 -15.66
C LYS A 303 4.11 10.04 -16.55
N LYS A 304 5.29 10.32 -17.10
CA LYS A 304 6.02 9.39 -17.97
C LYS A 304 6.33 8.07 -17.24
N PRO A 305 6.14 6.91 -17.87
CA PRO A 305 6.57 5.63 -17.31
C PRO A 305 8.06 5.62 -16.97
N ILE A 306 8.40 4.97 -15.86
CA ILE A 306 9.78 4.79 -15.40
C ILE A 306 10.07 3.29 -15.42
N PRO A 307 10.77 2.78 -16.46
CA PRO A 307 11.13 1.36 -16.52
C PRO A 307 12.04 0.97 -15.36
N THR A 308 11.82 -0.19 -14.76
CA THR A 308 12.64 -0.66 -13.63
C THR A 308 14.11 -0.86 -14.03
N ALA A 309 14.37 -1.22 -15.28
CA ALA A 309 15.74 -1.34 -15.81
C ALA A 309 16.55 -0.01 -15.77
N ASN A 310 15.87 1.13 -15.71
CA ASN A 310 16.51 2.44 -15.65
C ASN A 310 16.75 2.93 -14.21
N ILE A 311 16.35 2.14 -13.20
CA ILE A 311 16.51 2.50 -11.79
C ILE A 311 17.96 2.21 -11.37
N LYS A 312 18.64 3.23 -10.84
CA LYS A 312 19.98 3.07 -10.30
C LYS A 312 19.93 2.75 -8.82
N TYR A 313 20.72 1.76 -8.44
CA TYR A 313 20.90 1.34 -7.05
C TYR A 313 22.32 0.83 -6.82
N GLN A 314 22.77 0.89 -5.58
CA GLN A 314 24.01 0.31 -5.11
C GLN A 314 23.75 -1.03 -4.45
N ILE A 315 24.62 -2.00 -4.67
CA ILE A 315 24.66 -3.27 -3.94
C ILE A 315 25.56 -3.02 -2.73
N ILE A 316 25.00 -3.12 -1.54
CA ILE A 316 25.74 -2.98 -0.28
C ILE A 316 26.24 -4.33 0.20
N LYS A 317 25.40 -5.37 0.02
CA LYS A 317 25.71 -6.79 0.32
C LYS A 317 24.94 -7.73 -0.61
#